data_ed6f61bbb14bd8e8cf843ae2034b7f9a
#
_entry.id   ed6f61bbb14bd8e8cf843ae2034b7f9a
#
_cell.length_a   1.000
_cell.length_b   1.000
_cell.length_c   1.000
_cell.angle_alpha   90.00
_cell.angle_beta   90.00
_cell.angle_gamma   90.00
#
_symmetry.space_group_name_H-M   'P 1'
#
loop_
_entity.id
_entity.type
_entity.pdbx_description
1 polymer ?
#
loop_
_entity_poly.entity_id
_entity_poly.type
_entity_poly.pdbx_seq_one_letter_code
_entity_poly.pdbx_strand_id
1 'polypeptide(L)'
;MVYERKIINDPVFGFINIPKGLLYDIVRQPLLQRLTRIKQVGLSSVVYPGAQHTRFQHSLGAFYLMSEAITQLASKGNFIFDSEAEAVQAAILLHDIGHGPFSHVLEDTIVKGIPHEEISLMLMERMNKEMNGQLSLAIQIFKDEYPKRFLHQLVSGQLDMDRLDYLRRDSFYTGVTEGNIGSARIIKMLDVADDRLVVESKGIYSIENFLTARRLMYWQVYLHKTSVAYEKMLISTLLRAKELASQGIELFASPALRFFLYNDITPTEFYSNPDCLENFIQLDDNDIWTALKVWSTHTDKVLSTLSMGMINRNIFKVEISSEPISEDRKKELTLQISQQLDIPLSEANYFVSTPSIEKNMYDPADDSIDIIYNDGTIKNIAEASDMLNISLLSKKVKKYYLCYQRLHR
;
A
#
# COMPACT_ATOMS: atom_id res chain seq x y z
N MET A 1 24.87 3.25 30.74
CA MET A 1 23.40 3.47 30.81
C MET A 1 22.74 2.23 30.23
N VAL A 2 21.81 1.58 30.95
CA VAL A 2 20.99 0.52 30.37
C VAL A 2 19.97 1.23 29.50
N TYR A 3 20.12 1.16 28.16
CA TYR A 3 19.10 1.65 27.26
C TYR A 3 17.85 0.78 27.46
N GLU A 4 16.86 1.35 28.13
CA GLU A 4 15.55 0.70 28.23
C GLU A 4 14.90 0.63 26.84
N ARG A 5 14.56 -0.57 26.41
CA ARG A 5 13.96 -0.85 25.11
C ARG A 5 12.70 -1.70 25.25
N LYS A 6 11.75 -1.54 24.35
CA LYS A 6 10.63 -2.44 24.19
C LYS A 6 10.99 -3.49 23.13
N ILE A 7 10.75 -4.74 23.44
CA ILE A 7 10.95 -5.86 22.51
C ILE A 7 9.58 -6.28 21.98
N ILE A 8 9.47 -6.40 20.66
CA ILE A 8 8.29 -6.91 19.96
C ILE A 8 8.71 -8.13 19.14
N ASN A 9 7.94 -9.22 19.24
CA ASN A 9 8.13 -10.40 18.40
C ASN A 9 7.50 -10.18 17.03
N ASP A 10 8.29 -10.35 15.98
CA ASP A 10 7.84 -10.32 14.60
C ASP A 10 8.15 -11.65 13.91
N PRO A 11 7.20 -12.27 13.20
CA PRO A 11 7.41 -13.60 12.62
C PRO A 11 8.39 -13.60 11.43
N VAL A 12 8.68 -12.43 10.83
CA VAL A 12 9.57 -12.28 9.67
C VAL A 12 11.01 -11.97 10.11
N PHE A 13 11.17 -11.09 11.12
CA PHE A 13 12.48 -10.58 11.56
C PHE A 13 12.89 -11.01 12.96
N GLY A 14 12.02 -11.72 13.67
CA GLY A 14 12.29 -12.14 15.06
C GLY A 14 12.05 -11.02 16.06
N PHE A 15 13.07 -10.60 16.79
CA PHE A 15 12.93 -9.60 17.84
C PHE A 15 13.22 -8.19 17.33
N ILE A 16 12.21 -7.34 17.30
CA ILE A 16 12.34 -5.91 16.98
C ILE A 16 12.52 -5.14 18.29
N ASN A 17 13.62 -4.39 18.40
CA ASN A 17 13.93 -3.59 19.57
C ASN A 17 13.61 -2.13 19.29
N ILE A 18 12.68 -1.55 20.07
CA ILE A 18 12.30 -0.14 19.97
C ILE A 18 12.92 0.61 21.15
N PRO A 19 13.82 1.58 20.91
CA PRO A 19 14.38 2.43 21.97
C PRO A 19 13.25 3.19 22.68
N LYS A 20 13.36 3.35 24.00
CA LYS A 20 12.47 4.27 24.74
C LYS A 20 12.77 5.72 24.32
N GLY A 21 11.78 6.58 24.43
CA GLY A 21 11.82 7.96 23.96
C GLY A 21 10.91 8.13 22.75
N LEU A 22 11.25 9.04 21.85
CA LEU A 22 10.42 9.44 20.71
C LEU A 22 9.86 8.24 19.91
N LEU A 23 10.69 7.28 19.55
CA LEU A 23 10.26 6.13 18.73
C LEU A 23 9.24 5.24 19.45
N TYR A 24 9.44 5.01 20.76
CA TYR A 24 8.48 4.25 21.55
C TYR A 24 7.17 5.02 21.75
N ASP A 25 7.25 6.34 21.93
CA ASP A 25 6.07 7.20 22.06
C ASP A 25 5.27 7.23 20.76
N ILE A 26 5.94 7.27 19.60
CA ILE A 26 5.30 7.12 18.27
C ILE A 26 4.57 5.77 18.17
N VAL A 27 5.22 4.67 18.55
CA VAL A 27 4.59 3.34 18.46
C VAL A 27 3.32 3.26 19.31
N ARG A 28 3.24 3.99 20.42
CA ARG A 28 2.06 4.01 21.30
C ARG A 28 0.96 4.96 20.82
N GLN A 29 1.22 5.82 19.85
CA GLN A 29 0.22 6.77 19.36
C GLN A 29 -1.02 6.05 18.79
N PRO A 30 -2.23 6.50 19.12
CA PRO A 30 -3.47 5.92 18.58
C PRO A 30 -3.49 5.85 17.06
N LEU A 31 -2.90 6.84 16.38
CA LEU A 31 -2.80 6.89 14.92
C LEU A 31 -1.99 5.72 14.36
N LEU A 32 -0.84 5.38 14.96
CA LEU A 32 -0.08 4.22 14.54
C LEU A 32 -0.76 2.91 14.97
N GLN A 33 -1.35 2.86 16.16
CA GLN A 33 -2.10 1.69 16.66
C GLN A 33 -3.33 1.36 15.79
N ARG A 34 -3.92 2.35 15.11
CA ARG A 34 -5.00 2.14 14.13
C ARG A 34 -4.58 1.15 13.05
N LEU A 35 -3.31 1.18 12.60
CA LEU A 35 -2.78 0.28 11.59
C LEU A 35 -2.84 -1.20 11.98
N THR A 36 -3.01 -1.56 13.25
CA THR A 36 -3.27 -2.94 13.71
C THR A 36 -4.60 -3.50 13.19
N ARG A 37 -5.51 -2.65 12.72
CA ARG A 37 -6.84 -3.01 12.23
C ARG A 37 -7.00 -2.79 10.72
N ILE A 38 -5.90 -2.46 10.02
CA ILE A 38 -5.86 -2.31 8.56
C ILE A 38 -4.88 -3.35 7.99
N LYS A 39 -5.38 -4.22 7.12
CA LYS A 39 -4.55 -5.26 6.49
C LYS A 39 -3.62 -4.67 5.45
N GLN A 40 -2.39 -5.18 5.41
CA GLN A 40 -1.34 -4.73 4.46
C GLN A 40 -1.76 -4.97 3.02
N VAL A 41 -2.18 -6.17 2.69
CA VAL A 41 -2.53 -6.56 1.31
C VAL A 41 -4.05 -6.61 1.06
N GLY A 42 -4.81 -5.85 1.86
CA GLY A 42 -6.24 -5.64 1.68
C GLY A 42 -7.04 -6.93 1.48
N LEU A 43 -7.68 -7.06 0.32
CA LEU A 43 -8.54 -8.19 -0.02
C LEU A 43 -7.79 -9.41 -0.55
N SER A 44 -6.47 -9.39 -0.68
CA SER A 44 -5.69 -10.52 -1.23
C SER A 44 -5.77 -11.79 -0.37
N SER A 45 -6.21 -11.68 0.89
CA SER A 45 -6.51 -12.83 1.74
C SER A 45 -7.60 -13.76 1.17
N VAL A 46 -8.40 -13.30 0.21
CA VAL A 46 -9.36 -14.13 -0.52
C VAL A 46 -8.68 -15.21 -1.38
N VAL A 47 -7.46 -14.95 -1.80
CA VAL A 47 -6.60 -15.87 -2.57
C VAL A 47 -5.59 -16.55 -1.65
N TYR A 48 -5.00 -15.78 -0.75
CA TYR A 48 -3.93 -16.18 0.16
C TYR A 48 -4.43 -16.12 1.61
N PRO A 49 -5.05 -17.18 2.14
CA PRO A 49 -5.69 -17.13 3.48
C PRO A 49 -4.74 -16.74 4.62
N GLY A 50 -3.43 -17.01 4.47
CA GLY A 50 -2.39 -16.61 5.41
C GLY A 50 -2.08 -15.12 5.43
N ALA A 51 -2.46 -14.36 4.40
CA ALA A 51 -2.19 -12.93 4.25
C ALA A 51 -3.12 -12.08 5.15
N GLN A 52 -2.93 -12.21 6.46
CA GLN A 52 -3.73 -11.53 7.49
C GLN A 52 -2.94 -10.45 8.24
N HIS A 53 -1.66 -10.25 7.90
CA HIS A 53 -0.80 -9.26 8.52
C HIS A 53 -1.29 -7.84 8.25
N THR A 54 -0.93 -6.96 9.16
CA THR A 54 -1.42 -5.58 9.21
C THR A 54 -0.33 -4.58 8.83
N ARG A 55 -0.75 -3.36 8.47
CA ARG A 55 0.17 -2.25 8.21
C ARG A 55 1.02 -1.91 9.42
N PHE A 56 0.53 -2.12 10.62
CA PHE A 56 1.32 -1.96 11.84
C PHE A 56 2.52 -2.91 11.87
N GLN A 57 2.33 -4.19 11.52
CA GLN A 57 3.43 -5.16 11.44
C GLN A 57 4.44 -4.78 10.36
N HIS A 58 3.96 -4.27 9.23
CA HIS A 58 4.79 -3.74 8.16
C HIS A 58 5.61 -2.53 8.63
N SER A 59 4.99 -1.50 9.24
CA SER A 59 5.71 -0.33 9.76
C SER A 59 6.82 -0.72 10.75
N LEU A 60 6.57 -1.71 11.62
CA LEU A 60 7.59 -2.21 12.54
C LEU A 60 8.73 -2.94 11.82
N GLY A 61 8.42 -3.71 10.78
CA GLY A 61 9.44 -4.40 10.00
C GLY A 61 10.29 -3.45 9.15
N ALA A 62 9.67 -2.46 8.54
CA ALA A 62 10.36 -1.39 7.83
C ALA A 62 11.26 -0.58 8.78
N PHE A 63 10.80 -0.30 10.00
CA PHE A 63 11.62 0.30 11.06
C PHE A 63 12.82 -0.58 11.45
N TYR A 64 12.63 -1.89 11.57
CA TYR A 64 13.73 -2.81 11.85
C TYR A 64 14.80 -2.76 10.75
N LEU A 65 14.40 -2.82 9.48
CA LEU A 65 15.32 -2.74 8.35
C LEU A 65 16.00 -1.37 8.27
N MET A 66 15.31 -0.28 8.60
CA MET A 66 15.87 1.06 8.70
C MET A 66 16.99 1.12 9.75
N SER A 67 16.76 0.52 10.92
CA SER A 67 17.76 0.47 11.99
C SER A 67 19.03 -0.28 11.55
N GLU A 68 18.86 -1.41 10.83
CA GLU A 68 19.97 -2.17 10.26
C GLU A 68 20.70 -1.37 9.18
N ALA A 69 19.98 -0.66 8.31
CA ALA A 69 20.55 0.16 7.24
C ALA A 69 21.39 1.33 7.80
N ILE A 70 20.88 2.08 8.77
CA ILE A 70 21.59 3.16 9.44
C ILE A 70 22.85 2.64 10.13
N THR A 71 22.76 1.54 10.86
CA THR A 71 23.91 0.91 11.50
C THR A 71 24.97 0.50 10.48
N GLN A 72 24.55 -0.09 9.36
CA GLN A 72 25.46 -0.51 8.29
C GLN A 72 26.15 0.67 7.63
N LEU A 73 25.41 1.72 7.26
CA LEU A 73 25.96 2.93 6.63
C LEU A 73 26.94 3.63 7.56
N ALA A 74 26.60 3.79 8.84
CA ALA A 74 27.52 4.37 9.82
C ALA A 74 28.81 3.54 9.98
N SER A 75 28.72 2.20 9.96
CA SER A 75 29.88 1.30 10.05
C SER A 75 30.85 1.45 8.85
N LYS A 76 30.37 1.94 7.71
CA LYS A 76 31.18 2.25 6.52
C LYS A 76 31.81 3.65 6.54
N GLY A 77 31.58 4.41 7.59
CA GLY A 77 32.14 5.75 7.76
C GLY A 77 31.24 6.88 7.26
N ASN A 78 30.01 6.56 6.83
CA ASN A 78 29.02 7.59 6.49
C ASN A 78 28.56 8.27 7.78
N PHE A 79 28.77 9.57 7.87
CA PHE A 79 28.44 10.31 9.08
C PHE A 79 26.93 10.59 9.16
N ILE A 80 26.31 10.02 10.18
CA ILE A 80 24.87 10.17 10.48
C ILE A 80 24.76 10.60 11.95
N PHE A 81 24.15 11.77 12.19
CA PHE A 81 23.88 12.22 13.56
C PHE A 81 22.84 11.34 14.24
N ASP A 82 22.89 11.21 15.56
CA ASP A 82 21.87 10.48 16.33
C ASP A 82 20.45 11.03 16.07
N SER A 83 20.33 12.35 15.94
CA SER A 83 19.07 13.01 15.60
C SER A 83 18.57 12.67 14.18
N GLU A 84 19.45 12.49 13.21
CA GLU A 84 19.11 12.06 11.86
C GLU A 84 18.67 10.59 11.85
N ALA A 85 19.39 9.74 12.60
CA ALA A 85 19.04 8.33 12.76
C ALA A 85 17.66 8.17 13.40
N GLU A 86 17.36 8.90 14.47
CA GLU A 86 16.05 8.88 15.12
C GLU A 86 14.95 9.43 14.20
N ALA A 87 15.23 10.51 13.47
CA ALA A 87 14.27 11.13 12.56
C ALA A 87 13.91 10.24 11.36
N VAL A 88 14.88 9.59 10.71
CA VAL A 88 14.59 8.68 9.58
C VAL A 88 13.86 7.42 10.05
N GLN A 89 14.17 6.94 11.27
CA GLN A 89 13.42 5.85 11.91
C GLN A 89 11.98 6.26 12.23
N ALA A 90 11.76 7.49 12.68
CA ALA A 90 10.42 8.03 12.89
C ALA A 90 9.67 8.20 11.56
N ALA A 91 10.33 8.68 10.51
CA ALA A 91 9.75 8.81 9.18
C ALA A 91 9.25 7.48 8.63
N ILE A 92 10.06 6.41 8.70
CA ILE A 92 9.64 5.09 8.22
C ILE A 92 8.56 4.44 9.09
N LEU A 93 8.52 4.70 10.39
CA LEU A 93 7.41 4.25 11.24
C LEU A 93 6.07 4.87 10.82
N LEU A 94 6.11 6.10 10.33
CA LEU A 94 4.94 6.92 10.06
C LEU A 94 4.55 6.99 8.57
N HIS A 95 5.36 6.44 7.66
CA HIS A 95 5.15 6.61 6.22
C HIS A 95 3.76 6.16 5.75
N ASP A 96 3.21 5.12 6.36
CA ASP A 96 1.95 4.46 5.99
C ASP A 96 0.73 4.85 6.84
N ILE A 97 0.86 5.82 7.80
CA ILE A 97 -0.25 6.16 8.70
C ILE A 97 -1.47 6.76 8.00
N GLY A 98 -1.30 7.29 6.79
CA GLY A 98 -2.35 7.84 5.96
C GLY A 98 -3.18 6.81 5.19
N HIS A 99 -2.83 5.53 5.24
CA HIS A 99 -3.64 4.51 4.59
C HIS A 99 -4.98 4.31 5.29
N GLY A 100 -6.05 4.23 4.48
CA GLY A 100 -7.39 3.82 4.91
C GLY A 100 -7.63 2.30 4.77
N PRO A 101 -8.79 1.80 5.21
CA PRO A 101 -9.19 0.42 4.98
C PRO A 101 -9.25 0.12 3.48
N PHE A 102 -8.64 -1.01 3.07
CA PHE A 102 -8.56 -1.42 1.66
C PHE A 102 -7.97 -0.35 0.73
N SER A 103 -7.24 0.60 1.27
CA SER A 103 -6.48 1.70 0.64
C SER A 103 -7.01 2.19 -0.70
N HIS A 104 -6.55 1.63 -1.82
CA HIS A 104 -6.93 2.07 -3.17
C HIS A 104 -8.44 2.01 -3.45
N VAL A 105 -9.19 1.13 -2.77
CA VAL A 105 -10.66 1.09 -2.90
C VAL A 105 -11.29 2.37 -2.36
N LEU A 106 -10.80 2.90 -1.23
CA LEU A 106 -11.33 4.13 -0.67
C LEU A 106 -10.93 5.36 -1.51
N GLU A 107 -9.70 5.39 -2.02
CA GLU A 107 -9.21 6.45 -2.92
C GLU A 107 -10.07 6.56 -4.18
N ASP A 108 -10.59 5.43 -4.67
CA ASP A 108 -11.49 5.38 -5.84
C ASP A 108 -12.96 5.70 -5.50
N THR A 109 -13.39 5.66 -4.21
CA THR A 109 -14.82 5.69 -3.86
C THR A 109 -15.22 6.78 -2.87
N ILE A 110 -14.61 6.79 -1.70
CA ILE A 110 -15.08 7.58 -0.53
C ILE A 110 -14.20 8.80 -0.29
N VAL A 111 -12.89 8.67 -0.48
CA VAL A 111 -11.90 9.74 -0.27
C VAL A 111 -11.16 9.99 -1.58
N LYS A 112 -11.93 10.44 -2.60
CA LYS A 112 -11.46 10.54 -3.98
C LYS A 112 -10.36 11.57 -4.17
N GLY A 113 -9.28 11.14 -4.86
CA GLY A 113 -8.25 12.04 -5.36
C GLY A 113 -7.30 12.59 -4.30
N ILE A 114 -7.22 11.94 -3.13
CA ILE A 114 -6.28 12.30 -2.05
C ILE A 114 -5.35 11.10 -1.83
N PRO A 115 -4.08 11.21 -2.22
CA PRO A 115 -3.09 10.17 -2.00
C PRO A 115 -2.84 9.92 -0.50
N HIS A 116 -2.61 8.67 -0.14
CA HIS A 116 -2.34 8.31 1.25
C HIS A 116 -1.04 8.94 1.80
N GLU A 117 -0.07 9.25 0.94
CA GLU A 117 1.15 9.96 1.31
C GLU A 117 0.86 11.37 1.82
N GLU A 118 -0.09 12.08 1.18
CA GLU A 118 -0.52 13.42 1.64
C GLU A 118 -1.26 13.33 2.97
N ILE A 119 -2.12 12.31 3.15
CA ILE A 119 -2.77 12.06 4.45
C ILE A 119 -1.73 11.70 5.51
N SER A 120 -0.71 10.89 5.17
CA SER A 120 0.40 10.58 6.07
C SER A 120 1.09 11.87 6.53
N LEU A 121 1.38 12.76 5.60
CA LEU A 121 2.00 14.05 5.93
C LEU A 121 1.13 14.92 6.85
N MET A 122 -0.18 15.04 6.56
CA MET A 122 -1.12 15.77 7.43
C MET A 122 -1.12 15.19 8.85
N LEU A 123 -1.11 13.88 8.99
CA LEU A 123 -1.09 13.21 10.29
C LEU A 123 0.26 13.36 11.00
N MET A 124 1.37 13.31 10.28
CA MET A 124 2.71 13.60 10.84
C MET A 124 2.81 15.05 11.33
N GLU A 125 2.29 16.02 10.59
CA GLU A 125 2.26 17.43 10.99
C GLU A 125 1.39 17.66 12.24
N ARG A 126 0.24 16.99 12.32
CA ARG A 126 -0.60 17.00 13.51
C ARG A 126 0.14 16.43 14.72
N MET A 127 0.71 15.23 14.59
CA MET A 127 1.50 14.60 15.65
C MET A 127 2.69 15.48 16.05
N ASN A 128 3.35 16.14 15.10
CA ASN A 128 4.46 17.04 15.38
C ASN A 128 4.06 18.21 16.28
N LYS A 129 2.86 18.79 16.06
CA LYS A 129 2.31 19.83 16.95
C LYS A 129 2.04 19.28 18.35
N GLU A 130 1.41 18.13 18.46
CA GLU A 130 1.11 17.45 19.73
C GLU A 130 2.38 17.04 20.51
N MET A 131 3.46 16.73 19.78
CA MET A 131 4.76 16.31 20.31
C MET A 131 5.79 17.47 20.38
N ASN A 132 5.33 18.71 20.39
CA ASN A 132 6.17 19.91 20.55
C ASN A 132 7.33 20.03 19.53
N GLY A 133 7.10 19.65 18.28
CA GLY A 133 8.06 19.82 17.20
C GLY A 133 9.08 18.67 17.06
N GLN A 134 8.95 17.60 17.81
CA GLN A 134 9.93 16.48 17.79
C GLN A 134 9.98 15.71 16.48
N LEU A 135 8.95 15.81 15.62
CA LEU A 135 8.91 15.16 14.31
C LEU A 135 9.38 16.06 13.15
N SER A 136 9.80 17.31 13.43
CA SER A 136 10.12 18.29 12.38
C SER A 136 11.18 17.78 11.40
N LEU A 137 12.24 17.13 11.89
CA LEU A 137 13.28 16.56 11.04
C LEU A 137 12.79 15.33 10.27
N ALA A 138 11.97 14.49 10.90
CA ALA A 138 11.36 13.34 10.22
C ALA A 138 10.46 13.77 9.06
N ILE A 139 9.70 14.85 9.22
CA ILE A 139 8.85 15.44 8.17
C ILE A 139 9.71 15.99 7.03
N GLN A 140 10.82 16.70 7.33
CA GLN A 140 11.73 17.18 6.29
C GLN A 140 12.36 16.04 5.47
N ILE A 141 12.77 14.95 6.15
CA ILE A 141 13.29 13.76 5.48
C ILE A 141 12.19 13.11 4.63
N PHE A 142 10.98 12.95 5.15
CA PHE A 142 9.85 12.37 4.42
C PHE A 142 9.50 13.16 3.15
N LYS A 143 9.60 14.49 3.19
CA LYS A 143 9.32 15.41 2.07
C LYS A 143 10.45 15.58 1.06
N ASP A 144 11.60 14.91 1.23
CA ASP A 144 12.85 15.16 0.44
C ASP A 144 13.35 16.62 0.54
N GLU A 145 13.10 17.25 1.67
CA GLU A 145 13.54 18.65 1.94
C GLU A 145 14.84 18.71 2.77
N TYR A 146 15.39 17.56 3.19
CA TYR A 146 16.61 17.49 3.98
C TYR A 146 17.84 17.29 3.09
N PRO A 147 18.99 17.99 3.34
CA PRO A 147 20.15 17.98 2.44
C PRO A 147 20.74 16.58 2.17
N LYS A 148 20.78 15.70 3.17
CA LYS A 148 21.24 14.31 3.00
C LYS A 148 20.13 13.46 2.33
N ARG A 149 20.09 13.51 1.02
CA ARG A 149 19.04 12.90 0.22
C ARG A 149 18.93 11.37 0.41
N PHE A 150 20.06 10.69 0.69
CA PHE A 150 20.03 9.26 0.94
C PHE A 150 19.09 8.86 2.10
N LEU A 151 18.85 9.75 3.10
CA LEU A 151 17.90 9.48 4.19
C LEU A 151 16.47 9.40 3.67
N HIS A 152 16.07 10.28 2.75
CA HIS A 152 14.79 10.17 2.07
C HIS A 152 14.71 8.91 1.22
N GLN A 153 15.77 8.59 0.45
CA GLN A 153 15.81 7.40 -0.40
C GLN A 153 15.68 6.08 0.40
N LEU A 154 16.09 6.06 1.67
CA LEU A 154 15.85 4.93 2.56
C LEU A 154 14.37 4.79 2.98
N VAL A 155 13.59 5.90 2.97
CA VAL A 155 12.15 5.91 3.30
C VAL A 155 11.29 5.70 2.05
N SER A 156 11.63 6.41 0.95
CA SER A 156 10.86 6.41 -0.31
C SER A 156 11.81 6.52 -1.50
N GLY A 157 12.20 5.41 -2.08
CA GLY A 157 13.08 5.30 -3.25
C GLY A 157 12.83 4.01 -4.01
N GLN A 158 13.65 3.68 -5.00
CA GLN A 158 13.52 2.40 -5.71
C GLN A 158 14.02 1.21 -4.89
N LEU A 159 14.86 1.46 -3.87
CA LEU A 159 15.45 0.46 -2.98
C LEU A 159 15.37 0.95 -1.52
N ASP A 160 14.16 1.18 -1.04
CA ASP A 160 13.85 1.65 0.30
C ASP A 160 13.52 0.52 1.28
N MET A 161 13.42 0.88 2.56
CA MET A 161 13.13 -0.09 3.63
C MET A 161 11.66 -0.54 3.62
N ASP A 162 10.76 0.28 3.08
CA ASP A 162 9.36 -0.06 2.81
C ASP A 162 9.29 -1.27 1.86
N ARG A 163 9.89 -1.15 0.67
CA ARG A 163 9.89 -2.24 -0.33
C ARG A 163 10.60 -3.49 0.15
N LEU A 164 11.70 -3.35 0.87
CA LEU A 164 12.43 -4.49 1.43
C LEU A 164 11.63 -5.24 2.51
N ASP A 165 10.79 -4.53 3.29
CA ASP A 165 9.90 -5.18 4.25
C ASP A 165 8.73 -5.85 3.55
N TYR A 166 7.93 -5.08 2.77
CA TYR A 166 6.68 -5.63 2.27
C TYR A 166 6.91 -6.81 1.33
N LEU A 167 7.92 -6.79 0.46
CA LEU A 167 8.20 -7.93 -0.42
C LEU A 167 8.48 -9.19 0.39
N ARG A 168 9.32 -9.10 1.40
CA ARG A 168 9.66 -10.23 2.25
C ARG A 168 8.50 -10.67 3.14
N ARG A 169 7.79 -9.71 3.74
CA ARG A 169 6.64 -9.95 4.62
C ARG A 169 5.47 -10.55 3.86
N ASP A 170 5.12 -9.97 2.72
CA ASP A 170 4.03 -10.47 1.89
C ASP A 170 4.34 -11.85 1.33
N SER A 171 5.60 -12.12 0.92
CA SER A 171 6.05 -13.45 0.55
C SER A 171 5.83 -14.47 1.68
N PHE A 172 6.22 -14.13 2.89
CA PHE A 172 6.05 -14.99 4.06
C PHE A 172 4.57 -15.30 4.34
N TYR A 173 3.71 -14.28 4.39
CA TYR A 173 2.31 -14.45 4.75
C TYR A 173 1.43 -15.01 3.62
N THR A 174 1.78 -14.77 2.37
CA THR A 174 1.08 -15.35 1.21
C THR A 174 1.55 -16.76 0.88
N GLY A 175 2.77 -17.14 1.28
CA GLY A 175 3.43 -18.37 0.87
C GLY A 175 3.99 -18.33 -0.54
N VAL A 176 4.04 -17.15 -1.18
CA VAL A 176 4.61 -16.96 -2.52
C VAL A 176 6.12 -16.76 -2.40
N THR A 177 6.88 -17.82 -2.63
CA THR A 177 8.33 -17.86 -2.37
C THR A 177 9.16 -16.97 -3.29
N GLU A 178 8.63 -16.58 -4.43
CA GLU A 178 9.25 -15.68 -5.41
C GLU A 178 9.53 -14.28 -4.84
N GLY A 179 8.80 -13.87 -3.80
CA GLY A 179 9.04 -12.62 -3.07
C GLY A 179 10.16 -12.70 -2.02
N ASN A 180 10.78 -13.86 -1.84
CA ASN A 180 11.85 -14.02 -0.85
C ASN A 180 13.14 -13.36 -1.35
N ILE A 181 13.40 -12.15 -0.87
CA ILE A 181 14.58 -11.35 -1.16
C ILE A 181 15.62 -11.43 -0.03
N GLY A 182 16.88 -11.34 -0.37
CA GLY A 182 17.98 -11.29 0.58
C GLY A 182 18.16 -9.90 1.20
N SER A 183 17.16 -9.34 1.88
CA SER A 183 17.17 -7.96 2.42
C SER A 183 18.41 -7.68 3.29
N ALA A 184 18.83 -8.62 4.13
CA ALA A 184 20.03 -8.46 4.96
C ALA A 184 21.32 -8.32 4.13
N ARG A 185 21.43 -9.03 3.00
CA ARG A 185 22.56 -8.88 2.08
C ARG A 185 22.50 -7.56 1.33
N ILE A 186 21.31 -7.16 0.88
CA ILE A 186 21.12 -5.86 0.21
C ILE A 186 21.59 -4.75 1.14
N ILE A 187 21.12 -4.72 2.39
CA ILE A 187 21.50 -3.70 3.37
C ILE A 187 23.03 -3.66 3.59
N LYS A 188 23.70 -4.82 3.66
CA LYS A 188 25.15 -4.88 3.79
C LYS A 188 25.89 -4.27 2.60
N MET A 189 25.28 -4.25 1.42
CA MET A 189 25.87 -3.68 0.20
C MET A 189 25.52 -2.20 0.00
N LEU A 190 24.62 -1.62 0.82
CA LEU A 190 24.30 -0.20 0.75
C LEU A 190 25.52 0.65 1.14
N ASP A 191 25.69 1.76 0.45
CA ASP A 191 26.66 2.81 0.73
C ASP A 191 26.10 4.17 0.31
N VAL A 192 26.86 5.25 0.55
CA VAL A 192 26.49 6.61 0.17
C VAL A 192 27.60 7.21 -0.70
N ALA A 193 27.23 7.83 -1.80
CA ALA A 193 28.10 8.61 -2.65
C ALA A 193 27.37 9.90 -3.08
N ASP A 194 28.01 11.05 -2.91
CA ASP A 194 27.45 12.37 -3.25
C ASP A 194 26.04 12.59 -2.67
N ASP A 195 25.89 12.29 -1.36
CA ASP A 195 24.63 12.35 -0.62
C ASP A 195 23.47 11.49 -1.18
N ARG A 196 23.78 10.53 -2.04
CA ARG A 196 22.83 9.56 -2.61
C ARG A 196 23.12 8.15 -2.16
N LEU A 197 22.04 7.36 -2.05
CA LEU A 197 22.14 5.94 -1.76
C LEU A 197 22.69 5.20 -2.99
N VAL A 198 23.73 4.39 -2.78
CA VAL A 198 24.32 3.54 -3.81
C VAL A 198 24.48 2.11 -3.28
N VAL A 199 24.71 1.16 -4.19
CA VAL A 199 24.95 -0.24 -3.84
C VAL A 199 26.35 -0.63 -4.34
N GLU A 200 27.17 -1.25 -3.49
CA GLU A 200 28.45 -1.81 -3.92
C GLU A 200 28.25 -2.84 -5.06
N SER A 201 29.19 -2.87 -6.01
CA SER A 201 29.13 -3.77 -7.19
C SER A 201 28.96 -5.25 -6.83
N LYS A 202 29.44 -5.68 -5.64
CA LYS A 202 29.21 -7.04 -5.10
C LYS A 202 27.73 -7.35 -4.84
N GLY A 203 26.88 -6.31 -4.77
CA GLY A 203 25.44 -6.40 -4.54
C GLY A 203 24.60 -6.59 -5.80
N ILE A 204 25.17 -6.47 -7.02
CA ILE A 204 24.42 -6.46 -8.29
C ILE A 204 23.40 -7.61 -8.36
N TYR A 205 23.82 -8.85 -8.14
CA TYR A 205 22.91 -10.02 -8.22
C TYR A 205 21.80 -10.00 -7.16
N SER A 206 22.01 -9.34 -6.01
CA SER A 206 20.96 -9.17 -5.00
C SER A 206 19.92 -8.16 -5.45
N ILE A 207 20.33 -7.11 -6.15
CA ILE A 207 19.43 -6.11 -6.73
C ILE A 207 18.64 -6.69 -7.92
N GLU A 208 19.28 -7.48 -8.77
CA GLU A 208 18.60 -8.21 -9.85
C GLU A 208 17.50 -9.12 -9.31
N ASN A 209 17.83 -9.90 -8.25
CA ASN A 209 16.83 -10.74 -7.58
C ASN A 209 15.70 -9.92 -6.98
N PHE A 210 16.00 -8.79 -6.32
CA PHE A 210 15.01 -7.87 -5.76
C PHE A 210 14.05 -7.34 -6.83
N LEU A 211 14.56 -6.85 -7.95
CA LEU A 211 13.73 -6.34 -9.06
C LEU A 211 12.88 -7.44 -9.69
N THR A 212 13.42 -8.64 -9.82
CA THR A 212 12.69 -9.82 -10.32
C THR A 212 11.59 -10.24 -9.35
N ALA A 213 11.91 -10.35 -8.06
CA ALA A 213 10.95 -10.69 -7.01
C ALA A 213 9.81 -9.67 -6.95
N ARG A 214 10.12 -8.37 -7.01
CA ARG A 214 9.14 -7.29 -7.07
C ARG A 214 8.16 -7.50 -8.22
N ARG A 215 8.66 -7.79 -9.44
CA ARG A 215 7.80 -8.07 -10.61
C ARG A 215 6.90 -9.27 -10.39
N LEU A 216 7.44 -10.36 -9.86
CA LEU A 216 6.67 -11.58 -9.64
C LEU A 216 5.59 -11.38 -8.60
N MET A 217 5.90 -10.73 -7.48
CA MET A 217 4.93 -10.40 -6.44
C MET A 217 3.81 -9.50 -6.95
N TYR A 218 4.12 -8.50 -7.80
CA TYR A 218 3.09 -7.66 -8.40
C TYR A 218 2.07 -8.49 -9.19
N TRP A 219 2.50 -9.39 -10.07
CA TRP A 219 1.57 -10.16 -10.89
C TRP A 219 0.93 -11.34 -10.18
N GLN A 220 1.64 -11.96 -9.24
CA GLN A 220 1.10 -13.13 -8.52
C GLN A 220 0.23 -12.72 -7.32
N VAL A 221 0.59 -11.66 -6.57
CA VAL A 221 -0.10 -11.28 -5.35
C VAL A 221 -0.95 -10.02 -5.54
N TYR A 222 -0.33 -8.86 -5.80
CA TYR A 222 -1.05 -7.58 -5.74
C TYR A 222 -2.02 -7.39 -6.89
N LEU A 223 -1.69 -7.89 -8.08
CA LEU A 223 -2.53 -7.83 -9.28
C LEU A 223 -3.11 -9.20 -9.67
N HIS A 224 -3.20 -10.12 -8.69
CA HIS A 224 -3.86 -11.39 -8.93
C HIS A 224 -5.31 -11.15 -9.36
N LYS A 225 -5.72 -11.81 -10.45
CA LYS A 225 -7.05 -11.58 -11.08
C LYS A 225 -8.22 -11.62 -10.09
N THR A 226 -8.18 -12.54 -9.14
CA THR A 226 -9.25 -12.69 -8.14
C THR A 226 -9.22 -11.56 -7.11
N SER A 227 -8.04 -11.08 -6.71
CA SER A 227 -7.92 -9.91 -5.82
C SER A 227 -8.47 -8.67 -6.51
N VAL A 228 -8.07 -8.42 -7.77
CA VAL A 228 -8.59 -7.30 -8.58
C VAL A 228 -10.12 -7.38 -8.72
N ALA A 229 -10.68 -8.57 -8.99
CA ALA A 229 -12.13 -8.73 -9.09
C ALA A 229 -12.85 -8.42 -7.77
N TYR A 230 -12.25 -8.81 -6.65
CA TYR A 230 -12.82 -8.60 -5.34
C TYR A 230 -12.76 -7.13 -4.92
N GLU A 231 -11.67 -6.43 -5.27
CA GLU A 231 -11.57 -4.97 -5.11
C GLU A 231 -12.61 -4.24 -5.96
N LYS A 232 -12.78 -4.61 -7.24
CA LYS A 232 -13.80 -3.97 -8.10
C LYS A 232 -15.21 -4.24 -7.61
N MET A 233 -15.47 -5.41 -7.01
CA MET A 233 -16.73 -5.70 -6.37
C MET A 233 -16.98 -4.83 -5.14
N LEU A 234 -15.95 -4.60 -4.30
CA LEU A 234 -16.06 -3.68 -3.15
C LEU A 234 -16.29 -2.24 -3.62
N ILE A 235 -15.56 -1.78 -4.65
CA ILE A 235 -15.76 -0.46 -5.26
C ILE A 235 -17.23 -0.31 -5.70
N SER A 236 -17.76 -1.26 -6.46
CA SER A 236 -19.17 -1.24 -6.90
C SER A 236 -20.13 -1.17 -5.72
N THR A 237 -19.87 -1.93 -4.66
CA THR A 237 -20.70 -1.95 -3.45
C THR A 237 -20.71 -0.59 -2.74
N LEU A 238 -19.55 0.02 -2.55
CA LEU A 238 -19.42 1.33 -1.89
C LEU A 238 -20.03 2.46 -2.74
N LEU A 239 -19.86 2.41 -4.06
CA LEU A 239 -20.50 3.37 -4.97
C LEU A 239 -22.02 3.27 -4.93
N ARG A 240 -22.59 2.04 -4.89
CA ARG A 240 -24.04 1.87 -4.72
C ARG A 240 -24.53 2.38 -3.37
N ALA A 241 -23.79 2.07 -2.30
CA ALA A 241 -24.12 2.57 -0.97
C ALA A 241 -24.11 4.11 -0.94
N LYS A 242 -23.11 4.75 -1.55
CA LYS A 242 -23.02 6.22 -1.64
C LYS A 242 -24.16 6.82 -2.46
N GLU A 243 -24.54 6.18 -3.57
CA GLU A 243 -25.69 6.60 -4.37
C GLU A 243 -27.00 6.55 -3.57
N LEU A 244 -27.25 5.43 -2.88
CA LEU A 244 -28.45 5.28 -2.04
C LEU A 244 -28.48 6.30 -0.89
N ALA A 245 -27.35 6.53 -0.24
CA ALA A 245 -27.21 7.54 0.79
C ALA A 245 -27.49 8.95 0.26
N SER A 246 -27.04 9.28 -0.95
CA SER A 246 -27.32 10.59 -1.60
C SER A 246 -28.80 10.77 -1.95
N GLN A 247 -29.52 9.67 -2.16
CA GLN A 247 -30.98 9.66 -2.37
C GLN A 247 -31.77 9.74 -1.04
N GLY A 248 -31.09 9.86 0.10
CA GLY A 248 -31.71 9.92 1.41
C GLY A 248 -32.12 8.56 2.00
N ILE A 249 -31.72 7.46 1.39
CA ILE A 249 -31.96 6.12 1.91
C ILE A 249 -31.06 5.87 3.11
N GLU A 250 -31.64 5.47 4.23
CA GLU A 250 -30.88 5.20 5.44
C GLU A 250 -30.15 3.87 5.34
N LEU A 251 -28.82 3.92 5.50
CA LEU A 251 -27.93 2.77 5.50
C LEU A 251 -27.23 2.64 6.85
N PHE A 252 -27.08 1.41 7.30
CA PHE A 252 -26.20 1.12 8.43
C PHE A 252 -24.74 1.49 8.07
N ALA A 253 -24.11 2.26 8.95
CA ALA A 253 -22.70 2.59 8.87
C ALA A 253 -22.20 3.00 10.27
N SER A 254 -20.91 2.77 10.56
CA SER A 254 -20.26 3.43 11.71
C SER A 254 -20.29 4.94 11.54
N PRO A 255 -20.15 5.73 12.61
CA PRO A 255 -20.19 7.19 12.49
C PRO A 255 -19.22 7.74 11.44
N ALA A 256 -17.99 7.22 11.42
CA ALA A 256 -16.97 7.65 10.47
C ALA A 256 -17.32 7.25 9.01
N LEU A 257 -17.77 6.02 8.78
CA LEU A 257 -18.20 5.60 7.46
C LEU A 257 -19.45 6.37 7.00
N ARG A 258 -20.38 6.65 7.91
CA ARG A 258 -21.58 7.46 7.65
C ARG A 258 -21.21 8.85 7.16
N PHE A 259 -20.22 9.49 7.80
CA PHE A 259 -19.72 10.80 7.38
C PHE A 259 -19.36 10.79 5.89
N PHE A 260 -18.57 9.84 5.44
CA PHE A 260 -18.13 9.78 4.03
C PHE A 260 -19.20 9.28 3.06
N LEU A 261 -20.16 8.45 3.50
CA LEU A 261 -21.24 7.99 2.64
C LEU A 261 -22.25 9.10 2.31
N TYR A 262 -22.56 9.94 3.30
CA TYR A 262 -23.61 10.95 3.15
C TYR A 262 -23.11 12.33 2.74
N ASN A 263 -21.77 12.53 2.68
CA ASN A 263 -21.18 13.77 2.22
C ASN A 263 -20.29 13.51 0.99
N ASP A 264 -20.38 14.38 0.00
CA ASP A 264 -19.50 14.29 -1.19
C ASP A 264 -18.26 15.14 -0.96
N ILE A 265 -17.24 14.52 -0.35
CA ILE A 265 -16.01 15.19 0.05
C ILE A 265 -15.09 15.35 -1.15
N THR A 266 -14.84 16.61 -1.51
CA THR A 266 -13.82 16.98 -2.51
C THR A 266 -12.42 17.04 -1.89
N PRO A 267 -11.33 16.96 -2.67
CA PRO A 267 -9.98 17.18 -2.14
C PRO A 267 -9.84 18.52 -1.41
N THR A 268 -10.35 19.61 -1.96
CA THR A 268 -10.33 20.93 -1.32
C THR A 268 -11.00 20.93 0.04
N GLU A 269 -12.14 20.26 0.16
CA GLU A 269 -12.88 20.13 1.40
C GLU A 269 -12.14 19.26 2.42
N PHE A 270 -11.53 18.18 1.97
CA PHE A 270 -10.74 17.31 2.85
C PHE A 270 -9.57 18.06 3.52
N TYR A 271 -8.89 18.93 2.78
CA TYR A 271 -7.80 19.73 3.32
C TYR A 271 -8.27 20.90 4.22
N SER A 272 -9.45 21.45 3.97
CA SER A 272 -9.94 22.64 4.68
C SER A 272 -10.84 22.33 5.86
N ASN A 273 -11.51 21.18 5.88
CA ASN A 273 -12.43 20.76 6.94
C ASN A 273 -11.76 19.73 7.87
N PRO A 274 -11.44 20.10 9.13
CA PRO A 274 -10.84 19.19 10.09
C PRO A 274 -11.64 17.91 10.34
N ASP A 275 -12.98 17.95 10.21
CA ASP A 275 -13.85 16.80 10.43
C ASP A 275 -13.56 15.66 9.43
N CYS A 276 -13.06 15.99 8.24
CA CYS A 276 -12.68 14.97 7.26
C CYS A 276 -11.55 14.10 7.78
N LEU A 277 -10.48 14.72 8.29
CA LEU A 277 -9.34 13.97 8.84
C LEU A 277 -9.72 13.25 10.13
N GLU A 278 -10.53 13.87 11.00
CA GLU A 278 -11.02 13.25 12.25
C GLU A 278 -11.85 11.99 11.97
N ASN A 279 -12.76 12.02 11.00
CA ASN A 279 -13.52 10.84 10.60
C ASN A 279 -12.65 9.82 9.88
N PHE A 280 -11.68 10.25 9.04
CA PHE A 280 -10.79 9.35 8.33
C PHE A 280 -9.95 8.48 9.29
N ILE A 281 -9.41 9.06 10.34
CA ILE A 281 -8.61 8.32 11.33
C ILE A 281 -9.42 7.34 12.18
N GLN A 282 -10.73 7.42 12.16
CA GLN A 282 -11.61 6.45 12.83
C GLN A 282 -11.94 5.25 11.95
N LEU A 283 -11.68 5.32 10.62
CA LEU A 283 -11.97 4.22 9.70
C LEU A 283 -10.91 3.12 9.79
N ASP A 284 -11.39 1.87 9.83
CA ASP A 284 -10.58 0.67 9.63
C ASP A 284 -11.36 -0.43 8.87
N ASP A 285 -10.72 -1.58 8.64
CA ASP A 285 -11.33 -2.66 7.86
C ASP A 285 -12.66 -3.16 8.46
N ASN A 286 -12.84 -3.05 9.78
CA ASN A 286 -14.05 -3.54 10.46
C ASN A 286 -15.28 -2.71 10.13
N ASP A 287 -15.12 -1.39 9.87
CA ASP A 287 -16.24 -0.53 9.46
C ASP A 287 -16.88 -1.05 8.17
N ILE A 288 -16.04 -1.38 7.20
CA ILE A 288 -16.48 -1.86 5.88
C ILE A 288 -17.06 -3.27 6.01
N TRP A 289 -16.39 -4.20 6.70
CA TRP A 289 -16.90 -5.56 6.87
C TRP A 289 -18.23 -5.61 7.62
N THR A 290 -18.40 -4.76 8.65
CA THR A 290 -19.64 -4.69 9.41
C THR A 290 -20.77 -4.14 8.54
N ALA A 291 -20.51 -3.07 7.78
CA ALA A 291 -21.47 -2.52 6.85
C ALA A 291 -21.91 -3.55 5.79
N LEU A 292 -20.97 -4.26 5.15
CA LEU A 292 -21.25 -5.32 4.19
C LEU A 292 -22.17 -6.41 4.76
N LYS A 293 -21.93 -6.84 6.02
CA LYS A 293 -22.78 -7.84 6.68
C LYS A 293 -24.22 -7.36 6.80
N VAL A 294 -24.43 -6.11 7.21
CA VAL A 294 -25.78 -5.55 7.34
C VAL A 294 -26.41 -5.31 5.96
N TRP A 295 -25.65 -4.77 5.02
CA TRP A 295 -26.14 -4.51 3.66
C TRP A 295 -26.49 -5.77 2.88
N SER A 296 -25.96 -6.93 3.25
CA SER A 296 -26.25 -8.21 2.57
C SER A 296 -27.75 -8.62 2.65
N THR A 297 -28.49 -8.03 3.58
CA THR A 297 -29.95 -8.23 3.74
C THR A 297 -30.78 -6.98 3.42
N HIS A 298 -30.15 -5.96 2.82
CA HIS A 298 -30.83 -4.72 2.45
C HIS A 298 -31.86 -4.95 1.33
N THR A 299 -32.91 -4.13 1.30
CA THR A 299 -33.98 -4.23 0.30
C THR A 299 -33.54 -3.87 -1.12
N ASP A 300 -32.55 -3.01 -1.26
CA ASP A 300 -31.91 -2.73 -2.56
C ASP A 300 -31.18 -3.96 -3.08
N LYS A 301 -31.60 -4.42 -4.26
CA LYS A 301 -31.18 -5.70 -4.85
C LYS A 301 -29.70 -5.65 -5.29
N VAL A 302 -29.23 -4.49 -5.73
CA VAL A 302 -27.82 -4.29 -6.14
C VAL A 302 -26.91 -4.35 -4.91
N LEU A 303 -27.21 -3.53 -3.91
CA LEU A 303 -26.41 -3.46 -2.68
C LEU A 303 -26.36 -4.81 -1.96
N SER A 304 -27.52 -5.47 -1.80
CA SER A 304 -27.58 -6.75 -1.09
C SER A 304 -26.87 -7.88 -1.86
N THR A 305 -27.01 -7.94 -3.20
CA THR A 305 -26.35 -8.97 -4.02
C THR A 305 -24.83 -8.83 -3.97
N LEU A 306 -24.33 -7.60 -4.14
CA LEU A 306 -22.88 -7.32 -4.07
C LEU A 306 -22.33 -7.62 -2.67
N SER A 307 -22.99 -7.14 -1.63
CA SER A 307 -22.57 -7.35 -0.24
C SER A 307 -22.59 -8.83 0.15
N MET A 308 -23.64 -9.57 -0.24
CA MET A 308 -23.72 -11.01 -0.02
C MET A 308 -22.62 -11.76 -0.78
N GLY A 309 -22.32 -11.33 -2.01
CA GLY A 309 -21.22 -11.87 -2.80
C GLY A 309 -19.87 -11.67 -2.13
N MET A 310 -19.62 -10.48 -1.54
CA MET A 310 -18.44 -10.21 -0.74
C MET A 310 -18.34 -11.15 0.48
N ILE A 311 -19.40 -11.26 1.27
CA ILE A 311 -19.42 -12.08 2.49
C ILE A 311 -19.24 -13.57 2.17
N ASN A 312 -19.93 -14.08 1.15
CA ASN A 312 -19.98 -15.50 0.81
C ASN A 312 -18.93 -15.91 -0.25
N ARG A 313 -18.00 -15.02 -0.59
CA ARG A 313 -16.96 -15.28 -1.60
C ARG A 313 -17.52 -15.66 -2.98
N ASN A 314 -18.65 -15.09 -3.36
CA ASN A 314 -19.21 -15.23 -4.72
C ASN A 314 -18.66 -14.10 -5.61
N ILE A 315 -17.38 -14.20 -5.94
CA ILE A 315 -16.56 -13.15 -6.57
C ILE A 315 -16.88 -13.09 -8.06
N PHE A 316 -16.77 -11.89 -8.64
CA PHE A 316 -16.87 -11.67 -10.08
C PHE A 316 -15.97 -12.62 -10.87
N LYS A 317 -16.46 -13.08 -12.01
CA LYS A 317 -15.64 -13.77 -13.01
C LYS A 317 -14.71 -12.77 -13.66
N VAL A 318 -13.50 -13.23 -14.02
CA VAL A 318 -12.47 -12.38 -14.62
C VAL A 318 -11.98 -12.99 -15.92
N GLU A 319 -11.98 -12.17 -16.95
CA GLU A 319 -11.28 -12.40 -18.22
C GLU A 319 -10.13 -11.38 -18.32
N ILE A 320 -8.94 -11.82 -18.75
CA ILE A 320 -7.76 -10.96 -18.93
C ILE A 320 -7.42 -10.94 -20.41
N SER A 321 -7.13 -9.74 -20.94
CA SER A 321 -6.73 -9.55 -22.33
C SER A 321 -5.49 -8.66 -22.42
N SER A 322 -4.69 -8.83 -23.47
CA SER A 322 -3.66 -7.87 -23.89
C SER A 322 -4.24 -6.66 -24.64
N GLU A 323 -5.47 -6.81 -25.15
CA GLU A 323 -6.17 -5.79 -25.90
C GLU A 323 -7.34 -5.20 -25.13
N PRO A 324 -7.77 -3.97 -25.40
CA PRO A 324 -8.94 -3.35 -24.78
C PRO A 324 -10.19 -4.23 -24.90
N ILE A 325 -10.97 -4.28 -23.84
CA ILE A 325 -12.25 -5.00 -23.85
C ILE A 325 -13.26 -4.20 -24.70
N SER A 326 -13.94 -4.89 -25.63
CA SER A 326 -14.90 -4.24 -26.53
C SER A 326 -16.15 -3.77 -25.75
N GLU A 327 -16.66 -2.60 -26.11
CA GLU A 327 -17.90 -2.06 -25.54
C GLU A 327 -19.12 -2.96 -25.83
N ASP A 328 -19.13 -3.66 -26.96
CA ASP A 328 -20.21 -4.59 -27.29
C ASP A 328 -20.23 -5.79 -26.33
N ARG A 329 -19.06 -6.33 -25.98
CA ARG A 329 -18.95 -7.40 -24.98
C ARG A 329 -19.44 -6.95 -23.62
N LYS A 330 -19.09 -5.72 -23.22
CA LYS A 330 -19.57 -5.14 -21.96
C LYS A 330 -21.07 -4.97 -21.96
N LYS A 331 -21.64 -4.40 -23.03
CA LYS A 331 -23.11 -4.23 -23.18
C LYS A 331 -23.86 -5.56 -23.14
N GLU A 332 -23.36 -6.56 -23.87
CA GLU A 332 -23.95 -7.91 -23.86
C GLU A 332 -24.03 -8.48 -22.44
N LEU A 333 -22.93 -8.45 -21.69
CA LEU A 333 -22.88 -8.93 -20.32
C LEU A 333 -23.80 -8.14 -19.39
N THR A 334 -23.81 -6.81 -19.53
CA THR A 334 -24.69 -5.94 -18.73
C THR A 334 -26.16 -6.31 -18.96
N LEU A 335 -26.57 -6.56 -20.22
CA LEU A 335 -27.92 -6.98 -20.56
C LEU A 335 -28.27 -8.35 -19.96
N GLN A 336 -27.39 -9.33 -20.09
CA GLN A 336 -27.57 -10.67 -19.50
C GLN A 336 -27.73 -10.61 -17.98
N ILE A 337 -26.91 -9.79 -17.30
CA ILE A 337 -26.99 -9.60 -15.85
C ILE A 337 -28.29 -8.89 -15.45
N SER A 338 -28.69 -7.85 -16.19
CA SER A 338 -29.95 -7.15 -15.98
C SER A 338 -31.13 -8.12 -16.02
N GLN A 339 -31.20 -9.01 -17.02
CA GLN A 339 -32.22 -10.03 -17.18
C GLN A 339 -32.17 -11.09 -16.06
N GLN A 340 -30.96 -11.59 -15.75
CA GLN A 340 -30.78 -12.62 -14.71
C GLN A 340 -31.13 -12.11 -13.31
N LEU A 341 -30.76 -10.91 -12.98
CA LEU A 341 -31.02 -10.31 -11.67
C LEU A 341 -32.38 -9.58 -11.62
N ASP A 342 -33.09 -9.45 -12.75
CA ASP A 342 -34.32 -8.70 -12.86
C ASP A 342 -34.18 -7.30 -12.24
N ILE A 343 -33.22 -6.52 -12.76
CA ILE A 343 -32.89 -5.15 -12.35
C ILE A 343 -32.76 -4.25 -13.60
N PRO A 344 -32.92 -2.91 -13.48
CA PRO A 344 -32.71 -1.98 -14.57
C PRO A 344 -31.32 -2.10 -15.19
N LEU A 345 -31.22 -1.86 -16.50
CA LEU A 345 -29.93 -1.92 -17.21
C LEU A 345 -28.88 -0.94 -16.61
N SER A 346 -29.33 0.23 -16.12
CA SER A 346 -28.48 1.20 -15.44
C SER A 346 -27.86 0.64 -14.18
N GLU A 347 -28.59 -0.16 -13.42
CA GLU A 347 -28.13 -0.79 -12.19
C GLU A 347 -27.23 -2.01 -12.47
N ALA A 348 -27.44 -2.70 -13.59
CA ALA A 348 -26.59 -3.83 -13.99
C ALA A 348 -25.14 -3.44 -14.24
N ASN A 349 -24.85 -2.15 -14.48
CA ASN A 349 -23.47 -1.62 -14.62
C ASN A 349 -22.64 -1.81 -13.35
N TYR A 350 -23.24 -1.89 -12.16
CA TYR A 350 -22.50 -2.18 -10.92
C TYR A 350 -21.88 -3.58 -10.90
N PHE A 351 -22.34 -4.47 -11.77
CA PHE A 351 -21.90 -5.85 -11.86
C PHE A 351 -20.91 -6.12 -13.00
N VAL A 352 -20.52 -5.09 -13.75
CA VAL A 352 -19.55 -5.20 -14.87
C VAL A 352 -18.52 -4.09 -14.76
N SER A 353 -17.24 -4.45 -14.70
CA SER A 353 -16.12 -3.51 -14.64
C SER A 353 -15.02 -3.89 -15.62
N THR A 354 -14.45 -2.90 -16.31
CA THR A 354 -13.39 -3.10 -17.32
C THR A 354 -12.13 -2.30 -16.98
N PRO A 355 -11.45 -2.58 -15.85
CA PRO A 355 -10.24 -1.85 -15.50
C PRO A 355 -9.08 -2.22 -16.42
N SER A 356 -8.20 -1.24 -16.67
CA SER A 356 -6.88 -1.48 -17.22
C SER A 356 -5.82 -1.18 -16.19
N ILE A 357 -4.82 -2.03 -16.09
CA ILE A 357 -3.72 -1.90 -15.15
C ILE A 357 -2.43 -1.83 -15.96
N GLU A 358 -1.68 -0.75 -15.77
CA GLU A 358 -0.39 -0.52 -16.38
C GLU A 358 0.66 -0.34 -15.28
N LYS A 359 1.72 -1.14 -15.32
CA LYS A 359 2.84 -1.05 -14.37
C LYS A 359 4.17 -1.28 -15.07
N ASN A 360 5.17 -0.49 -14.69
CA ASN A 360 6.58 -0.79 -14.81
C ASN A 360 7.11 -1.26 -13.45
N MET A 361 8.15 -2.06 -13.45
CA MET A 361 8.71 -2.60 -12.20
C MET A 361 9.97 -1.85 -11.77
N TYR A 362 10.57 -1.10 -12.67
CA TYR A 362 11.72 -0.25 -12.43
C TYR A 362 11.61 0.98 -13.34
N ASP A 363 11.79 2.16 -12.79
CA ASP A 363 11.82 3.41 -13.55
C ASP A 363 13.14 4.13 -13.28
N PRO A 364 14.11 4.05 -14.19
CA PRO A 364 15.41 4.71 -14.01
C PRO A 364 15.33 6.24 -14.08
N ALA A 365 14.21 6.81 -14.53
CA ALA A 365 14.02 8.25 -14.63
C ALA A 365 13.44 8.86 -13.33
N ASP A 366 12.76 8.06 -12.52
CA ASP A 366 12.13 8.51 -11.27
C ASP A 366 13.16 8.56 -10.12
N ASP A 367 13.80 7.44 -9.83
CA ASP A 367 14.92 7.34 -8.87
C ASP A 367 15.77 6.11 -9.23
N SER A 368 17.04 6.34 -9.61
CA SER A 368 17.87 5.25 -10.11
C SER A 368 18.46 4.41 -8.96
N ILE A 369 18.60 3.10 -9.18
CA ILE A 369 19.45 2.25 -8.34
C ILE A 369 20.86 2.30 -8.92
N ASP A 370 21.75 2.97 -8.22
CA ASP A 370 23.10 3.23 -8.67
C ASP A 370 24.09 2.26 -8.02
N ILE A 371 25.00 1.72 -8.83
CA ILE A 371 26.02 0.75 -8.44
C ILE A 371 27.38 1.45 -8.40
N ILE A 372 28.04 1.40 -7.24
CA ILE A 372 29.39 1.92 -7.07
C ILE A 372 30.43 0.80 -7.19
N TYR A 373 31.47 1.04 -7.98
CA TYR A 373 32.61 0.15 -8.16
C TYR A 373 33.80 0.56 -7.28
N ASN A 374 34.78 -0.35 -7.11
CA ASN A 374 35.95 -0.11 -6.26
C ASN A 374 36.85 1.05 -6.73
N ASP A 375 36.78 1.42 -8.01
CA ASP A 375 37.48 2.56 -8.60
C ASP A 375 36.73 3.89 -8.46
N GLY A 376 35.55 3.88 -7.78
CA GLY A 376 34.68 5.04 -7.61
C GLY A 376 33.73 5.29 -8.78
N THR A 377 33.74 4.47 -9.83
CA THR A 377 32.80 4.59 -10.95
C THR A 377 31.39 4.26 -10.48
N ILE A 378 30.42 5.07 -10.87
CA ILE A 378 28.98 4.82 -10.58
C ILE A 378 28.26 4.54 -11.89
N LYS A 379 27.44 3.48 -11.93
CA LYS A 379 26.57 3.11 -13.06
C LYS A 379 25.19 2.75 -12.58
N ASN A 380 24.17 3.06 -13.38
CA ASN A 380 22.83 2.56 -13.13
C ASN A 380 22.79 1.03 -13.18
N ILE A 381 21.92 0.39 -12.38
CA ILE A 381 21.76 -1.07 -12.36
C ILE A 381 21.47 -1.63 -13.76
N ALA A 382 20.73 -0.91 -14.61
CA ALA A 382 20.42 -1.35 -15.96
C ALA A 382 21.66 -1.42 -16.88
N GLU A 383 22.72 -0.65 -16.56
CA GLU A 383 24.00 -0.67 -17.27
C GLU A 383 25.02 -1.60 -16.60
N ALA A 384 24.90 -1.74 -15.26
CA ALA A 384 25.82 -2.53 -14.45
C ALA A 384 25.53 -4.04 -14.50
N SER A 385 24.27 -4.40 -14.75
CA SER A 385 23.79 -5.78 -14.78
C SER A 385 24.17 -6.46 -16.11
N ASP A 386 24.64 -7.70 -16.03
CA ASP A 386 24.83 -8.59 -17.17
C ASP A 386 23.58 -9.41 -17.53
N MET A 387 22.51 -9.32 -16.74
CA MET A 387 21.20 -9.89 -17.06
C MET A 387 20.47 -9.06 -18.11
N LEU A 388 20.29 -9.62 -19.30
CA LEU A 388 19.57 -9.00 -20.43
C LEU A 388 18.15 -8.53 -20.09
N ASN A 389 17.57 -8.99 -18.96
CA ASN A 389 16.18 -8.75 -18.60
C ASN A 389 15.93 -7.50 -17.77
N ILE A 390 16.95 -6.84 -17.19
CA ILE A 390 16.75 -5.66 -16.34
C ILE A 390 16.19 -4.50 -17.15
N SER A 391 16.69 -4.28 -18.37
CA SER A 391 16.12 -3.27 -19.29
C SER A 391 14.67 -3.57 -19.72
N LEU A 392 14.24 -4.84 -19.62
CA LEU A 392 12.84 -5.23 -19.88
C LEU A 392 11.93 -4.96 -18.68
N LEU A 393 12.48 -4.83 -17.47
CA LEU A 393 11.70 -4.52 -16.27
C LEU A 393 11.20 -3.07 -16.27
N SER A 394 11.85 -2.17 -17.00
CA SER A 394 11.40 -0.79 -17.22
C SER A 394 10.27 -0.68 -18.26
N LYS A 395 10.00 -1.75 -19.03
CA LYS A 395 8.89 -1.73 -19.98
C LYS A 395 7.56 -1.80 -19.24
N LYS A 396 6.67 -0.88 -19.57
CA LYS A 396 5.29 -0.89 -19.08
C LYS A 396 4.55 -2.10 -19.63
N VAL A 397 3.97 -2.87 -18.72
CA VAL A 397 3.08 -3.98 -19.05
C VAL A 397 1.66 -3.56 -18.75
N LYS A 398 0.82 -3.52 -19.78
CA LYS A 398 -0.59 -3.18 -19.67
C LYS A 398 -1.45 -4.42 -19.86
N LYS A 399 -2.39 -4.63 -18.95
CA LYS A 399 -3.39 -5.68 -19.02
C LYS A 399 -4.78 -5.09 -18.86
N TYR A 400 -5.73 -5.64 -19.60
CA TYR A 400 -7.13 -5.27 -19.54
C TYR A 400 -7.90 -6.39 -18.85
N TYR A 401 -8.76 -6.02 -17.92
CA TYR A 401 -9.57 -6.96 -17.16
C TYR A 401 -11.03 -6.73 -17.47
N LEU A 402 -11.79 -7.80 -17.58
CA LEU A 402 -13.25 -7.77 -17.61
C LEU A 402 -13.72 -8.54 -16.39
N CYS A 403 -14.25 -7.81 -15.41
CA CYS A 403 -14.76 -8.36 -14.16
C CYS A 403 -16.30 -8.28 -14.19
N TYR A 404 -17.00 -9.40 -13.99
CA TYR A 404 -18.45 -9.41 -14.05
C TYR A 404 -19.08 -10.46 -13.17
N GLN A 405 -20.35 -10.23 -12.77
CA GLN A 405 -21.15 -11.18 -12.01
C GLN A 405 -21.27 -12.50 -12.77
N ARG A 406 -21.08 -13.62 -12.06
CA ARG A 406 -21.22 -14.93 -12.66
C ARG A 406 -22.68 -15.14 -13.11
N LEU A 407 -22.84 -15.50 -14.37
CA LEU A 407 -24.12 -15.90 -14.91
C LEU A 407 -24.38 -17.36 -14.51
N HIS A 408 -25.54 -17.64 -13.89
CA HIS A 408 -25.99 -19.00 -13.68
C HIS A 408 -26.41 -19.57 -15.05
N ARG A 409 -26.00 -20.79 -15.34
CA ARG A 409 -26.46 -21.54 -16.53
C ARG A 409 -27.87 -22.07 -16.30
#